data_1500526851839ebad5a95da92d361cd5
#
_entry.id   1500526851839ebad5a95da92d361cd5
#
_cell.length_a   1.000
_cell.length_b   1.000
_cell.length_c   1.000
_cell.angle_alpha   90.00
_cell.angle_beta   90.00
_cell.angle_gamma   90.00
#
_symmetry.space_group_name_H-M   'P 1'
#
loop_
_entity.id
_entity.type
_entity.pdbx_description
1 polymer ?
#
loop_
_entity_poly.entity_id
_entity_poly.type
_entity_poly.pdbx_seq_one_letter_code
_entity_poly.pdbx_strand_id
1 'polypeptide(L)'
;DLCELQANVPDRDQHTNFKVFNAYIDAYILCPLIGYQYNRKAVIDNNVPGGDAGIMADMILKRQKELKFVYQIIMLADEESEPDSEKRIYRATTFSEETEENKEMIKKNMKIYNSYFLGGLEIMHEQFVEQCITDDDYLKKIFDFVKHFEEEQNGEELKASIDRILNK
;
A
#
# COMPACT_ATOMS: atom_id res chain seq x y z
N ASP A 1 -13.12 4.05 -0.15
CA ASP A 1 -12.82 4.93 0.98
C ASP A 1 -12.23 4.11 2.14
N LEU A 2 -11.20 4.66 2.84
CA LEU A 2 -10.54 3.97 3.95
C LEU A 2 -11.54 3.62 5.06
N CYS A 3 -12.54 4.48 5.24
CA CYS A 3 -13.63 4.25 6.18
C CYS A 3 -14.49 3.04 5.81
N GLU A 4 -14.69 2.75 4.53
CA GLU A 4 -15.48 1.61 4.06
C GLU A 4 -14.77 0.29 4.26
N LEU A 5 -13.45 0.27 4.15
CA LEU A 5 -12.64 -0.92 4.45
C LEU A 5 -12.53 -1.23 5.95
N GLN A 6 -12.81 -0.26 6.82
CA GLN A 6 -12.83 -0.42 8.27
C GLN A 6 -14.23 -0.43 8.86
N ALA A 7 -15.17 0.30 8.26
CA ALA A 7 -16.49 0.46 8.79
C ALA A 7 -17.27 -0.84 8.68
N ASN A 8 -18.03 -1.15 9.72
CA ASN A 8 -19.31 -1.79 9.50
C ASN A 8 -19.99 -0.94 8.47
N VAL A 9 -20.24 -1.44 7.26
CA VAL A 9 -21.03 -0.71 6.26
C VAL A 9 -22.37 -0.42 6.92
N PRO A 10 -22.63 0.82 7.37
CA PRO A 10 -23.93 1.12 7.92
C PRO A 10 -24.85 1.30 6.74
N ASP A 11 -25.87 0.47 6.70
CA ASP A 11 -27.08 0.75 6.00
C ASP A 11 -27.14 0.52 4.48
N ARG A 12 -26.80 -0.69 4.07
CA ARG A 12 -27.57 -1.39 3.05
C ARG A 12 -27.93 -2.75 3.59
N ASP A 13 -29.09 -2.84 4.25
CA ASP A 13 -29.75 -4.07 4.69
C ASP A 13 -28.84 -5.25 5.07
N GLN A 14 -28.41 -5.22 6.37
CA GLN A 14 -28.03 -6.37 7.19
C GLN A 14 -26.72 -7.09 6.89
N HIS A 15 -25.81 -7.00 7.87
CA HIS A 15 -25.07 -8.13 8.42
C HIS A 15 -23.65 -8.44 7.93
N THR A 16 -22.79 -7.50 7.62
CA THR A 16 -21.38 -7.87 7.69
C THR A 16 -20.64 -7.02 8.72
N ASN A 17 -20.19 -7.65 9.80
CA ASN A 17 -19.21 -7.08 10.74
C ASN A 17 -17.78 -7.34 10.26
N PHE A 18 -17.62 -7.70 8.98
CA PHE A 18 -16.31 -8.03 8.44
C PHE A 18 -15.47 -6.77 8.24
N LYS A 19 -14.26 -6.79 8.77
CA LYS A 19 -13.27 -5.72 8.62
C LYS A 19 -12.05 -6.27 7.93
N VAL A 20 -11.70 -5.72 6.78
CA VAL A 20 -10.45 -6.07 6.10
C VAL A 20 -9.25 -5.62 6.92
N PHE A 21 -9.32 -4.44 7.52
CA PHE A 21 -8.29 -3.91 8.41
C PHE A 21 -8.84 -3.63 9.80
N ASN A 22 -8.10 -4.01 10.83
CA ASN A 22 -8.48 -3.70 12.22
C ASN A 22 -8.26 -2.22 12.58
N ALA A 23 -7.26 -1.59 11.96
CA ALA A 23 -6.92 -0.19 12.17
C ALA A 23 -6.42 0.46 10.88
N TYR A 24 -6.57 1.78 10.75
CA TYR A 24 -6.07 2.55 9.58
C TYR A 24 -4.57 2.38 9.35
N ILE A 25 -3.80 2.17 10.40
CA ILE A 25 -2.37 1.94 10.32
C ILE A 25 -2.05 0.64 9.55
N ASP A 26 -2.89 -0.40 9.65
CA ASP A 26 -2.69 -1.65 8.93
C ASP A 26 -2.84 -1.44 7.41
N ALA A 27 -3.86 -0.66 7.01
CA ALA A 27 -4.01 -0.23 5.62
C ALA A 27 -2.82 0.63 5.16
N TYR A 28 -2.37 1.57 6.00
CA TYR A 28 -1.26 2.46 5.66
C TYR A 28 0.10 1.74 5.53
N ILE A 29 0.23 0.56 6.14
CA ILE A 29 1.39 -0.34 5.97
C ILE A 29 1.23 -1.22 4.73
N LEU A 30 0.05 -1.83 4.51
CA LEU A 30 -0.13 -2.84 3.46
C LEU A 30 -0.41 -2.24 2.08
N CYS A 31 -1.27 -1.23 1.99
CA CYS A 31 -1.70 -0.69 0.70
C CYS A 31 -0.57 -0.12 -0.17
N PRO A 32 0.50 0.51 0.36
CA PRO A 32 1.62 0.93 -0.49
C PRO A 32 2.31 -0.21 -1.24
N LEU A 33 2.42 -1.39 -0.60
CA LEU A 33 2.99 -2.58 -1.24
C LEU A 33 2.08 -3.11 -2.35
N ILE A 34 0.76 -3.14 -2.11
CA ILE A 34 -0.24 -3.51 -3.12
C ILE A 34 -0.20 -2.51 -4.30
N GLY A 35 -0.21 -1.21 -4.00
CA GLY A 35 -0.13 -0.17 -5.03
C GLY A 35 1.14 -0.29 -5.88
N TYR A 36 2.27 -0.59 -5.25
CA TYR A 36 3.53 -0.84 -5.96
C TYR A 36 3.45 -2.10 -6.82
N GLN A 37 2.98 -3.23 -6.28
CA GLN A 37 2.87 -4.51 -7.01
C GLN A 37 2.01 -4.38 -8.27
N TYR A 38 0.90 -3.66 -8.20
CA TYR A 38 0.02 -3.42 -9.34
C TYR A 38 0.36 -2.16 -10.14
N ASN A 39 1.50 -1.54 -9.85
CA ASN A 39 1.97 -0.30 -10.49
C ASN A 39 0.89 0.79 -10.55
N ARG A 40 0.13 0.94 -9.46
CA ARG A 40 -0.99 1.87 -9.36
C ARG A 40 -0.69 2.97 -8.36
N LYS A 41 -0.62 4.20 -8.86
CA LYS A 41 -0.50 5.44 -8.07
C LYS A 41 -1.79 6.23 -8.19
N ALA A 42 -2.24 6.83 -7.09
CA ALA A 42 -3.39 7.74 -7.08
C ALA A 42 -3.08 9.03 -6.32
N VAL A 43 -3.90 10.03 -6.51
CA VAL A 43 -3.79 11.35 -5.85
C VAL A 43 -5.07 11.62 -5.07
N ILE A 44 -4.96 12.33 -3.96
CA ILE A 44 -6.13 12.75 -3.17
C ILE A 44 -7.01 13.66 -4.02
N ASP A 45 -8.28 13.31 -4.16
CA ASP A 45 -9.28 14.22 -4.70
C ASP A 45 -9.80 15.14 -3.59
N ASN A 46 -9.31 16.37 -3.58
CA ASN A 46 -9.69 17.38 -2.60
C ASN A 46 -11.12 17.93 -2.82
N ASN A 47 -11.82 17.53 -3.88
CA ASN A 47 -13.17 17.98 -4.17
C ASN A 47 -14.25 17.11 -3.53
N VAL A 48 -13.87 15.94 -3.00
CA VAL A 48 -14.80 15.05 -2.32
C VAL A 48 -14.91 15.47 -0.86
N PRO A 49 -16.11 15.83 -0.36
CA PRO A 49 -16.30 16.10 1.06
C PRO A 49 -16.10 14.78 1.83
N GLY A 50 -14.99 14.65 2.50
CA GLY A 50 -14.68 13.50 3.35
C GLY A 50 -14.28 13.96 4.75
N GLY A 51 -14.59 13.16 5.76
CA GLY A 51 -14.04 13.37 7.10
C GLY A 51 -12.56 13.01 7.14
N ASP A 52 -11.76 13.76 7.89
CA ASP A 52 -10.37 13.43 8.15
C ASP A 52 -10.27 12.19 9.03
N ALA A 53 -9.98 11.04 8.42
CA ALA A 53 -9.60 9.84 9.15
C ALA A 53 -8.12 9.92 9.50
N GLY A 54 -7.82 10.38 10.70
CA GLY A 54 -6.45 10.49 11.18
C GLY A 54 -5.93 9.19 11.80
N ILE A 55 -4.66 8.86 11.54
CA ILE A 55 -3.95 7.82 12.29
C ILE A 55 -3.37 8.46 13.54
N MET A 56 -3.70 7.91 14.73
CA MET A 56 -3.20 8.44 15.99
C MET A 56 -1.68 8.30 16.09
N ALA A 57 -1.01 9.32 16.62
CA ALA A 57 0.44 9.37 16.73
C ALA A 57 1.04 8.20 17.52
N ASP A 58 0.34 7.71 18.55
CA ASP A 58 0.76 6.57 19.35
C ASP A 58 0.74 5.26 18.53
N MET A 59 -0.18 5.11 17.58
CA MET A 59 -0.23 3.96 16.67
C MET A 59 0.94 4.00 15.68
N ILE A 60 1.29 5.19 15.18
CA ILE A 60 2.47 5.38 14.31
C ILE A 60 3.74 4.99 15.07
N LEU A 61 3.88 5.44 16.31
CA LEU A 61 5.04 5.12 17.16
C LEU A 61 5.16 3.61 17.43
N LYS A 62 4.04 2.95 17.73
CA LYS A 62 4.01 1.49 17.98
C LYS A 62 4.40 0.68 16.74
N ARG A 63 4.06 1.13 15.55
CA ARG A 63 4.29 0.46 14.27
C ARG A 63 5.44 1.10 13.45
N GLN A 64 6.29 1.90 14.11
CA GLN A 64 7.36 2.66 13.43
C GLN A 64 8.33 1.78 12.64
N LYS A 65 8.63 0.58 13.14
CA LYS A 65 9.56 -0.33 12.47
C LYS A 65 8.99 -0.85 11.15
N GLU A 66 7.73 -1.24 11.16
CA GLU A 66 7.04 -1.75 9.97
C GLU A 66 6.85 -0.63 8.94
N LEU A 67 6.42 0.54 9.38
CA LEU A 67 6.28 1.72 8.52
C LEU A 67 7.60 2.09 7.85
N LYS A 68 8.68 2.15 8.64
CA LYS A 68 10.02 2.43 8.11
C LYS A 68 10.46 1.38 7.11
N PHE A 69 10.22 0.11 7.41
CA PHE A 69 10.58 -1.00 6.53
C PHE A 69 9.85 -0.92 5.17
N VAL A 70 8.52 -0.72 5.20
CA VAL A 70 7.73 -0.59 3.97
C VAL A 70 8.13 0.66 3.18
N TYR A 71 8.33 1.80 3.85
CA TYR A 71 8.85 2.99 3.20
C TYR A 71 10.19 2.72 2.48
N GLN A 72 11.12 2.04 3.14
CA GLN A 72 12.42 1.70 2.55
C GLN A 72 12.27 0.80 1.32
N ILE A 73 11.40 -0.22 1.38
CA ILE A 73 11.11 -1.08 0.23
C ILE A 73 10.60 -0.25 -0.95
N ILE A 74 9.58 0.58 -0.75
CA ILE A 74 9.01 1.41 -1.81
C ILE A 74 10.06 2.35 -2.40
N MET A 75 10.86 3.03 -1.55
CA MET A 75 11.88 3.96 -2.03
C MET A 75 13.03 3.27 -2.78
N LEU A 76 13.37 2.04 -2.42
CA LEU A 76 14.39 1.25 -3.14
C LEU A 76 13.87 0.70 -4.46
N ALA A 77 12.62 0.26 -4.48
CA ALA A 77 12.04 -0.46 -5.61
C ALA A 77 11.48 0.47 -6.71
N ASP A 78 11.10 1.71 -6.37
CA ASP A 78 10.47 2.65 -7.31
C ASP A 78 11.51 3.28 -8.26
N GLU A 79 11.84 2.55 -9.33
CA GLU A 79 12.76 2.98 -10.40
C GLU A 79 12.14 4.05 -11.30
N GLU A 80 10.82 4.10 -11.40
CA GLU A 80 10.12 5.08 -12.23
C GLU A 80 10.35 6.51 -11.72
N SER A 81 10.26 6.74 -10.41
CA SER A 81 10.47 8.07 -9.83
C SER A 81 11.96 8.43 -9.65
N GLU A 82 12.85 7.44 -9.53
CA GLU A 82 14.29 7.64 -9.42
C GLU A 82 15.03 6.47 -10.08
N PRO A 83 15.51 6.64 -11.32
CA PRO A 83 16.24 5.59 -12.04
C PRO A 83 17.62 5.25 -11.46
N ASP A 84 18.25 6.21 -10.77
CA ASP A 84 19.58 6.06 -10.19
C ASP A 84 19.54 5.23 -8.90
N SER A 85 20.23 4.09 -8.90
CA SER A 85 20.23 3.15 -7.77
C SER A 85 20.89 3.73 -6.51
N GLU A 86 21.95 4.54 -6.64
CA GLU A 86 22.62 5.17 -5.49
C GLU A 86 21.71 6.21 -4.85
N LYS A 87 20.97 6.98 -5.65
CA LYS A 87 19.98 7.92 -5.14
C LYS A 87 18.80 7.20 -4.50
N ARG A 88 18.37 6.05 -5.03
CA ARG A 88 17.33 5.23 -4.38
C ARG A 88 17.79 4.75 -3.01
N ILE A 89 19.02 4.27 -2.90
CA ILE A 89 19.59 3.85 -1.59
C ILE A 89 19.64 5.05 -0.65
N TYR A 90 20.13 6.20 -1.11
CA TYR A 90 20.21 7.42 -0.30
C TYR A 90 18.84 7.85 0.22
N ARG A 91 17.82 7.97 -0.65
CA ARG A 91 16.47 8.39 -0.25
C ARG A 91 15.77 7.39 0.69
N ALA A 92 16.08 6.08 0.57
CA ALA A 92 15.51 5.05 1.42
C ALA A 92 16.13 5.00 2.82
N THR A 93 17.36 5.48 2.97
CA THR A 93 18.12 5.38 4.24
C THR A 93 18.25 6.70 4.98
N THR A 94 18.01 7.83 4.31
CA THR A 94 18.13 9.16 4.91
C THR A 94 16.81 9.61 5.54
N PHE A 95 16.82 9.76 6.87
CA PHE A 95 15.66 10.20 7.68
C PHE A 95 15.95 11.51 8.45
N SER A 96 17.15 12.08 8.32
CA SER A 96 17.51 13.33 8.97
C SER A 96 17.03 14.53 8.14
N GLU A 97 16.34 15.46 8.80
CA GLU A 97 15.86 16.72 8.22
C GLU A 97 16.81 17.90 8.51
N GLU A 98 18.09 17.63 8.78
CA GLU A 98 19.06 18.66 9.16
C GLU A 98 19.36 19.66 8.04
N THR A 99 19.21 19.26 6.78
CA THR A 99 19.41 20.11 5.62
C THR A 99 18.10 20.37 4.87
N GLU A 100 17.97 21.52 4.23
CA GLU A 100 16.79 21.81 3.39
C GLU A 100 16.65 20.83 2.24
N GLU A 101 17.77 20.35 1.68
CA GLU A 101 17.78 19.33 0.64
C GLU A 101 17.14 18.02 1.11
N ASN A 102 17.51 17.56 2.31
CA ASN A 102 16.92 16.35 2.91
C ASN A 102 15.44 16.53 3.23
N LYS A 103 15.03 17.67 3.73
CA LYS A 103 13.60 17.98 3.98
C LYS A 103 12.79 17.89 2.69
N GLU A 104 13.25 18.53 1.62
CA GLU A 104 12.56 18.48 0.33
C GLU A 104 12.54 17.07 -0.26
N MET A 105 13.63 16.31 -0.11
CA MET A 105 13.69 14.92 -0.53
C MET A 105 12.68 14.07 0.24
N ILE A 106 12.66 14.15 1.57
CA ILE A 106 11.72 13.40 2.42
C ILE A 106 10.27 13.76 2.05
N LYS A 107 9.98 15.04 1.83
CA LYS A 107 8.66 15.50 1.40
C LYS A 107 8.23 14.91 0.04
N LYS A 108 9.15 14.84 -0.93
CA LYS A 108 8.91 14.18 -2.22
C LYS A 108 8.67 12.69 -2.04
N ASN A 109 9.49 12.02 -1.24
CA ASN A 109 9.37 10.61 -0.96
C ASN A 109 8.02 10.26 -0.29
N MET A 110 7.56 11.10 0.65
CA MET A 110 6.25 10.92 1.28
C MET A 110 5.10 11.07 0.28
N LYS A 111 5.22 11.95 -0.72
CA LYS A 111 4.23 12.04 -1.81
C LYS A 111 4.19 10.77 -2.65
N ILE A 112 5.35 10.20 -2.96
CA ILE A 112 5.45 8.92 -3.69
C ILE A 112 4.82 7.80 -2.87
N TYR A 113 5.20 7.67 -1.59
CA TYR A 113 4.64 6.68 -0.67
C TYR A 113 3.11 6.77 -0.60
N ASN A 114 2.59 7.98 -0.39
CA ASN A 114 1.16 8.23 -0.32
C ASN A 114 0.44 7.97 -1.64
N SER A 115 1.07 8.19 -2.79
CA SER A 115 0.46 7.86 -4.08
C SER A 115 0.28 6.36 -4.27
N TYR A 116 1.25 5.55 -3.87
CA TYR A 116 1.12 4.09 -3.85
C TYR A 116 0.11 3.62 -2.80
N PHE A 117 0.10 4.26 -1.61
CA PHE A 117 -0.92 3.97 -0.60
C PHE A 117 -2.34 4.16 -1.15
N LEU A 118 -2.60 5.29 -1.79
CA LEU A 118 -3.91 5.58 -2.37
C LEU A 118 -4.24 4.61 -3.51
N GLY A 119 -3.29 4.32 -4.40
CA GLY A 119 -3.49 3.36 -5.47
C GLY A 119 -3.79 1.94 -4.95
N GLY A 120 -3.09 1.50 -3.92
CA GLY A 120 -3.36 0.22 -3.25
C GLY A 120 -4.70 0.22 -2.52
N LEU A 121 -5.09 1.34 -1.92
CA LEU A 121 -6.40 1.50 -1.29
C LEU A 121 -7.55 1.40 -2.30
N GLU A 122 -7.40 1.99 -3.48
CA GLU A 122 -8.37 1.85 -4.58
C GLU A 122 -8.50 0.39 -5.01
N ILE A 123 -7.38 -0.33 -5.18
CA ILE A 123 -7.39 -1.77 -5.51
C ILE A 123 -8.15 -2.56 -4.44
N MET A 124 -7.85 -2.31 -3.16
CA MET A 124 -8.53 -2.98 -2.06
C MET A 124 -10.03 -2.66 -2.02
N HIS A 125 -10.42 -1.42 -2.30
CA HIS A 125 -11.82 -1.02 -2.39
C HIS A 125 -12.54 -1.75 -3.54
N GLU A 126 -11.96 -1.74 -4.75
CA GLU A 126 -12.50 -2.42 -5.92
C GLU A 126 -12.66 -3.93 -5.70
N GLN A 127 -11.71 -4.57 -5.02
CA GLN A 127 -11.74 -6.01 -4.78
C GLN A 127 -12.69 -6.44 -3.67
N PHE A 128 -12.79 -5.66 -2.61
CA PHE A 128 -13.48 -6.10 -1.39
C PHE A 128 -14.77 -5.34 -1.12
N VAL A 129 -14.85 -4.04 -1.38
CA VAL A 129 -16.07 -3.28 -1.07
C VAL A 129 -17.10 -3.37 -2.19
N GLU A 130 -16.67 -3.26 -3.44
CA GLU A 130 -17.61 -3.28 -4.57
C GLU A 130 -18.15 -4.66 -4.91
N GLN A 131 -17.42 -5.72 -4.59
CA GLN A 131 -17.71 -7.09 -5.04
C GLN A 131 -18.22 -8.03 -3.94
N CYS A 132 -18.18 -7.63 -2.67
CA CYS A 132 -18.57 -8.48 -1.54
C CYS A 132 -19.84 -7.97 -0.87
N ILE A 133 -20.78 -8.87 -0.60
CA ILE A 133 -22.06 -8.57 0.06
C ILE A 133 -22.15 -9.32 1.40
N THR A 134 -21.60 -10.52 1.48
CA THR A 134 -21.64 -11.39 2.67
C THR A 134 -20.25 -11.61 3.23
N ASP A 135 -20.16 -12.04 4.51
CA ASP A 135 -18.89 -12.40 5.16
C ASP A 135 -18.16 -13.52 4.40
N ASP A 136 -18.91 -14.47 3.84
CA ASP A 136 -18.34 -15.56 3.04
C ASP A 136 -17.74 -15.04 1.71
N ASP A 137 -18.34 -14.01 1.11
CA ASP A 137 -17.77 -13.37 -0.09
C ASP A 137 -16.43 -12.72 0.23
N TYR A 138 -16.32 -12.02 1.38
CA TYR A 138 -15.06 -11.43 1.83
C TYR A 138 -13.99 -12.49 2.07
N LEU A 139 -14.31 -13.57 2.78
CA LEU A 139 -13.35 -14.65 3.05
C LEU A 139 -12.86 -15.30 1.76
N LYS A 140 -13.77 -15.59 0.83
CA LYS A 140 -13.43 -16.16 -0.46
C LYS A 140 -12.54 -15.21 -1.28
N LYS A 141 -12.91 -13.94 -1.33
CA LYS A 141 -12.14 -12.91 -2.07
C LYS A 141 -10.75 -12.70 -1.48
N ILE A 142 -10.60 -12.68 -0.17
CA ILE A 142 -9.29 -12.61 0.48
C ILE A 142 -8.44 -13.82 0.11
N PHE A 143 -9.02 -15.01 0.17
CA PHE A 143 -8.31 -16.24 -0.20
C PHE A 143 -7.87 -16.20 -1.67
N ASP A 144 -8.76 -15.85 -2.59
CA ASP A 144 -8.48 -15.74 -4.01
C ASP A 144 -7.41 -14.67 -4.30
N PHE A 145 -7.47 -13.51 -3.61
CA PHE A 145 -6.51 -12.44 -3.74
C PHE A 145 -5.11 -12.85 -3.28
N VAL A 146 -5.01 -13.48 -2.09
CA VAL A 146 -3.72 -13.97 -1.56
C VAL A 146 -3.15 -15.05 -2.46
N LYS A 147 -3.98 -15.97 -2.92
CA LYS A 147 -3.56 -17.05 -3.82
C LYS A 147 -3.04 -16.51 -5.15
N HIS A 148 -3.76 -15.56 -5.75
CA HIS A 148 -3.31 -14.90 -6.99
C HIS A 148 -1.98 -14.17 -6.81
N PHE A 149 -1.83 -13.47 -5.69
CA PHE A 149 -0.59 -12.78 -5.33
C PHE A 149 0.59 -13.77 -5.19
N GLU A 150 0.39 -14.94 -4.57
CA GLU A 150 1.39 -15.99 -4.47
C GLU A 150 1.74 -16.60 -5.84
N GLU A 151 0.74 -16.81 -6.70
CA GLU A 151 0.94 -17.34 -8.05
C GLU A 151 1.73 -16.38 -8.93
N GLU A 152 1.46 -15.08 -8.86
CA GLU A 152 2.22 -14.05 -9.57
C GLU A 152 3.68 -14.02 -9.11
N GLN A 153 3.95 -14.04 -7.81
CA GLN A 153 5.29 -14.07 -7.23
C GLN A 153 6.07 -15.31 -7.69
N ASN A 154 5.46 -16.49 -7.59
CA ASN A 154 6.07 -17.74 -8.02
C ASN A 154 6.34 -17.75 -9.54
N GLY A 155 5.44 -17.17 -10.34
CA GLY A 155 5.60 -17.03 -11.78
C GLY A 155 6.76 -16.12 -12.17
N GLU A 156 6.96 -15.02 -11.47
CA GLU A 156 8.09 -14.11 -11.70
C GLU A 156 9.43 -14.71 -11.28
N GLU A 157 9.49 -15.41 -10.13
CA GLU A 157 10.69 -16.13 -9.69
C GLU A 157 11.09 -17.22 -10.69
N LEU A 158 10.12 -17.99 -11.20
CA LEU A 158 10.36 -19.01 -12.22
C LEU A 158 10.88 -18.39 -13.51
N LYS A 159 10.26 -17.29 -13.97
CA LYS A 159 10.69 -16.56 -15.17
C LYS A 159 12.10 -15.99 -15.01
N ALA A 160 12.40 -15.34 -13.89
CA ALA A 160 13.74 -14.83 -13.61
C ALA A 160 14.79 -15.96 -13.52
N SER A 161 14.42 -17.14 -13.03
CA SER A 161 15.31 -18.31 -12.98
C SER A 161 15.58 -18.89 -14.38
N ILE A 162 14.54 -18.94 -15.24
CA ILE A 162 14.68 -19.37 -16.64
C ILE A 162 15.57 -18.39 -17.41
N ASP A 163 15.37 -17.09 -17.26
CA ASP A 163 16.17 -16.06 -17.95
C ASP A 163 17.66 -16.12 -17.54
N ARG A 164 17.96 -16.42 -16.27
CA ARG A 164 19.35 -16.64 -15.82
C ARG A 164 19.99 -17.87 -16.43
N ILE A 165 19.21 -18.90 -16.75
CA ILE A 165 19.71 -20.15 -17.37
C ILE A 165 19.95 -19.93 -18.85
N LEU A 166 19.05 -19.22 -19.54
CA LEU A 166 19.10 -19.01 -20.98
C LEU A 166 20.16 -17.96 -21.41
N ASN A 167 20.52 -17.03 -20.51
CA ASN A 167 21.49 -15.96 -20.76
C ASN A 167 22.92 -16.30 -20.26
N LYS A 168 23.22 -17.57 -19.98
CA LYS A 168 24.56 -18.11 -19.76
C LYS A 168 25.08 -18.81 -21.02
#